data_98e72fe5d3f75aebd948554a41478947
#
_entry.id   98e72fe5d3f75aebd948554a41478947
#
_cell.length_a   1.000
_cell.length_b   1.000
_cell.length_c   1.000
_cell.angle_alpha   90.00
_cell.angle_beta   90.00
_cell.angle_gamma   90.00
#
_symmetry.space_group_name_H-M   'P 1'
#
loop_
_entity.id
_entity.type
_entity.pdbx_description
1 polymer ?
#
loop_
_entity_poly.entity_id
_entity_poly.type
_entity_poly.pdbx_seq_one_letter_code
_entity_poly.pdbx_strand_id
1 'polypeptide(L)'
;MKKLFLLMLSVFVTAAASAQVTTSGMNGTVTDEQGLPLVGATVIAVHTPSGTQYGAVTNKDGRYNLQGLRAGGPYTVTFSYVGYQSVEFPGLDLPLGETVARNAYLKDSQTLEAVVVTADGRNSSMNINRAGAVTSVSSEQIELMPTVSRSMNDIMRLTPQASSTTSGLAIGGGNYRQSYVTVDGAAFNNAFGIGGNLPSGGSPISLDALEQISVSVTPYDVRQSGFTGGAINAVTKSGTNDFKVSAYNYYKSDALQGAKYDGGELKLQEEMSNTLGFSIGAPIVKDKLFIFTNFEYEWTETPGTSRLARESEDQEYGAGTQYNRPTVAQMEAIKSFLQQNFGYDPGRYQNYSVKIPNWKLMARVDWNINRNHALNVRFSTTRNKYSSSPSSSTNPFNSKLIYDRNDHGRTSYDALYFESSRYYQEQNFTSVAAELNSRFLDGSLTNTLRFTYSHQYEPRSYEGRLFPTVDILEKTPEGTDAVLTTFGLDPFTEGNLREVGTYVVTDEVGYSTGIHRLTGGLQFEHDNTKNGYMQGGAGYYIYDSWSDFTSNAAPGAFVITHANRTDLKQSYPSFNYMQYSIYAQDEITFSERFKATLGLRLEIPVYPTIAGNENKEFTSLFAGNGGYKT
;
A
#
# COMPACT_ATOMS: atom_id res chain seq x y z
N MET A 1 -9.98 -42.69 -19.08
CA MET A 1 -8.80 -41.81 -19.16
C MET A 1 -9.02 -40.55 -20.00
N LYS A 2 -9.36 -40.62 -21.31
CA LYS A 2 -9.60 -39.42 -22.15
C LYS A 2 -10.70 -38.47 -21.61
N LYS A 3 -11.81 -38.99 -21.07
CA LYS A 3 -12.90 -38.16 -20.48
C LYS A 3 -12.49 -37.54 -19.16
N LEU A 4 -11.65 -38.18 -18.35
CA LEU A 4 -11.11 -37.64 -17.11
C LEU A 4 -10.05 -36.58 -17.40
N PHE A 5 -9.24 -36.77 -18.43
CA PHE A 5 -8.28 -35.79 -18.92
C PHE A 5 -8.98 -34.56 -19.51
N LEU A 6 -10.07 -34.74 -20.27
CA LEU A 6 -10.91 -33.63 -20.77
C LEU A 6 -11.67 -32.93 -19.65
N LEU A 7 -12.11 -33.64 -18.60
CA LEU A 7 -12.72 -33.03 -17.42
C LEU A 7 -11.67 -32.24 -16.59
N MET A 8 -10.48 -32.81 -16.41
CA MET A 8 -9.37 -32.06 -15.80
C MET A 8 -8.97 -30.82 -16.66
N LEU A 9 -8.90 -30.99 -17.98
CA LEU A 9 -8.60 -29.88 -18.89
C LEU A 9 -9.72 -28.83 -18.89
N SER A 10 -10.99 -29.21 -18.76
CA SER A 10 -12.12 -28.27 -18.66
C SER A 10 -12.18 -27.55 -17.31
N VAL A 11 -11.74 -28.15 -16.20
CA VAL A 11 -11.57 -27.52 -14.90
C VAL A 11 -10.38 -26.58 -14.92
N PHE A 12 -9.33 -26.90 -15.68
CA PHE A 12 -8.17 -26.00 -15.90
C PHE A 12 -8.49 -24.75 -16.73
N VAL A 13 -9.50 -24.80 -17.60
CA VAL A 13 -9.86 -23.67 -18.48
C VAL A 13 -10.70 -22.59 -17.77
N THR A 14 -11.24 -22.86 -16.57
CA THR A 14 -12.13 -21.93 -15.87
C THR A 14 -11.49 -21.13 -14.73
N ALA A 15 -10.19 -21.36 -14.42
CA ALA A 15 -9.49 -20.64 -13.36
C ALA A 15 -8.28 -19.90 -13.93
N ALA A 16 -8.42 -18.60 -14.14
CA ALA A 16 -7.32 -17.71 -14.53
C ALA A 16 -6.91 -16.83 -13.33
N ALA A 17 -5.60 -16.67 -13.06
CA ALA A 17 -5.17 -16.07 -11.79
C ALA A 17 -3.72 -15.52 -11.76
N SER A 18 -3.42 -14.53 -10.89
CA SER A 18 -2.12 -13.88 -10.66
C SER A 18 -1.26 -14.53 -9.58
N ALA A 19 0.05 -14.60 -9.75
CA ALA A 19 0.98 -15.00 -8.70
C ALA A 19 1.90 -13.85 -8.28
N GLN A 20 1.97 -13.61 -6.97
CA GLN A 20 2.98 -12.78 -6.31
C GLN A 20 3.75 -13.67 -5.33
N VAL A 21 5.03 -13.37 -5.10
CA VAL A 21 5.88 -14.24 -4.29
C VAL A 21 5.61 -14.01 -2.81
N THR A 22 5.11 -15.05 -2.12
CA THR A 22 4.81 -15.03 -0.67
C THR A 22 5.59 -16.07 0.12
N THR A 23 6.36 -16.93 -0.56
CA THR A 23 7.08 -18.06 0.02
C THR A 23 8.56 -18.00 -0.33
N SER A 24 9.33 -18.82 0.35
CA SER A 24 10.76 -19.06 0.13
C SER A 24 11.00 -20.50 -0.31
N GLY A 25 12.23 -20.82 -0.66
CA GLY A 25 12.66 -22.16 -1.02
C GLY A 25 14.01 -22.52 -0.41
N MET A 26 14.36 -23.81 -0.45
CA MET A 26 15.69 -24.31 -0.11
C MET A 26 16.05 -25.44 -1.07
N ASN A 27 17.29 -25.46 -1.54
CA ASN A 27 17.81 -26.54 -2.35
C ASN A 27 19.27 -26.85 -2.00
N GLY A 28 19.79 -27.95 -2.51
CA GLY A 28 21.18 -28.33 -2.31
C GLY A 28 21.46 -29.79 -2.69
N THR A 29 22.64 -30.24 -2.31
CA THR A 29 23.10 -31.61 -2.48
C THR A 29 23.42 -32.25 -1.14
N VAL A 30 23.17 -33.56 -1.03
CA VAL A 30 23.58 -34.40 0.09
C VAL A 30 24.58 -35.43 -0.43
N THR A 31 25.78 -35.43 0.12
CA THR A 31 26.86 -36.32 -0.29
C THR A 31 27.51 -36.99 0.95
N ASP A 32 28.28 -38.04 0.73
CA ASP A 32 29.16 -38.59 1.73
C ASP A 32 30.50 -37.81 1.83
N GLU A 33 31.43 -38.27 2.67
CA GLU A 33 32.74 -37.64 2.85
C GLU A 33 33.63 -37.73 1.60
N GLN A 34 33.37 -38.65 0.69
CA GLN A 34 34.06 -38.82 -0.60
C GLN A 34 33.46 -37.99 -1.71
N GLY A 35 32.35 -37.27 -1.45
CA GLY A 35 31.63 -36.46 -2.41
C GLY A 35 30.65 -37.26 -3.29
N LEU A 36 30.38 -38.52 -2.96
CA LEU A 36 29.40 -39.33 -3.70
C LEU A 36 27.97 -38.94 -3.30
N PRO A 37 27.05 -38.81 -4.26
CA PRO A 37 25.67 -38.41 -3.96
C PRO A 37 24.91 -39.48 -3.18
N LEU A 38 24.26 -39.06 -2.10
CA LEU A 38 23.40 -39.93 -1.29
C LEU A 38 21.95 -39.89 -1.83
N VAL A 39 21.58 -40.95 -2.55
CA VAL A 39 20.26 -41.09 -3.21
C VAL A 39 19.23 -41.58 -2.18
N GLY A 40 18.10 -40.89 -2.04
CA GLY A 40 17.07 -41.24 -1.07
C GLY A 40 17.33 -40.70 0.35
N ALA A 41 18.30 -39.80 0.53
CA ALA A 41 18.48 -39.10 1.80
C ALA A 41 17.28 -38.21 2.11
N THR A 42 16.84 -38.21 3.36
CA THR A 42 15.70 -37.43 3.82
C THR A 42 16.18 -36.07 4.31
N VAL A 43 15.50 -35.01 3.85
CA VAL A 43 15.72 -33.61 4.28
C VAL A 43 14.44 -33.11 4.90
N ILE A 44 14.49 -32.72 6.17
CA ILE A 44 13.36 -32.16 6.91
C ILE A 44 13.72 -30.75 7.38
N ALA A 45 12.96 -29.75 6.94
CA ALA A 45 13.05 -28.38 7.43
C ALA A 45 11.86 -28.10 8.36
N VAL A 46 12.12 -27.72 9.60
CA VAL A 46 11.12 -27.37 10.60
C VAL A 46 11.18 -25.88 10.86
N HIS A 47 10.09 -25.17 10.61
CA HIS A 47 9.93 -23.79 11.06
C HIS A 47 9.73 -23.81 12.57
N THR A 48 10.77 -23.53 13.33
CA THR A 48 10.82 -23.74 14.79
C THR A 48 9.68 -23.01 15.52
N PRO A 49 9.32 -21.74 15.18
CA PRO A 49 8.26 -21.03 15.91
C PRO A 49 6.86 -21.65 15.75
N SER A 50 6.56 -22.31 14.64
CA SER A 50 5.23 -22.89 14.37
C SER A 50 5.21 -24.42 14.33
N GLY A 51 6.36 -25.08 14.47
CA GLY A 51 6.45 -26.54 14.30
C GLY A 51 6.12 -27.06 12.91
N THR A 52 5.90 -26.18 11.90
CA THR A 52 5.57 -26.58 10.54
C THR A 52 6.73 -27.30 9.89
N GLN A 53 6.49 -28.52 9.38
CA GLN A 53 7.50 -29.36 8.78
C GLN A 53 7.37 -29.41 7.25
N TYR A 54 8.52 -29.38 6.59
CA TYR A 54 8.68 -29.49 5.15
C TYR A 54 9.68 -30.60 4.85
N GLY A 55 9.32 -31.55 4.00
CA GLY A 55 10.16 -32.70 3.69
C GLY A 55 10.48 -32.81 2.22
N ALA A 56 11.67 -33.30 1.89
CA ALA A 56 12.08 -33.73 0.56
C ALA A 56 12.99 -34.95 0.65
N VAL A 57 13.08 -35.68 -0.45
CA VAL A 57 14.01 -36.82 -0.60
C VAL A 57 14.98 -36.50 -1.73
N THR A 58 16.25 -36.83 -1.58
CA THR A 58 17.25 -36.60 -2.61
C THR A 58 17.07 -37.51 -3.81
N ASN A 59 17.26 -36.94 -5.01
CA ASN A 59 17.21 -37.66 -6.27
C ASN A 59 18.50 -38.46 -6.55
N LYS A 60 18.60 -39.07 -7.76
CA LYS A 60 19.77 -39.86 -8.19
C LYS A 60 21.11 -39.11 -8.17
N ASP A 61 21.07 -37.77 -8.21
CA ASP A 61 22.25 -36.92 -8.19
C ASP A 61 22.49 -36.34 -6.78
N GLY A 62 21.85 -36.89 -5.73
CA GLY A 62 21.91 -36.42 -4.35
C GLY A 62 21.26 -35.05 -4.12
N ARG A 63 20.50 -34.54 -5.08
CA ARG A 63 19.87 -33.19 -5.01
C ARG A 63 18.52 -33.26 -4.36
N TYR A 64 18.23 -32.26 -3.53
CA TYR A 64 16.91 -32.04 -2.94
C TYR A 64 16.40 -30.62 -3.29
N ASN A 65 15.10 -30.44 -3.22
CA ASN A 65 14.45 -29.14 -3.39
C ASN A 65 13.22 -29.05 -2.48
N LEU A 66 13.18 -28.04 -1.62
CA LEU A 66 12.04 -27.68 -0.77
C LEU A 66 11.45 -26.38 -1.29
N GLN A 67 10.18 -26.40 -1.66
CA GLN A 67 9.42 -25.25 -2.17
C GLN A 67 8.25 -24.91 -1.25
N GLY A 68 7.73 -23.67 -1.37
CA GLY A 68 6.58 -23.23 -0.61
C GLY A 68 6.85 -23.16 0.91
N LEU A 69 8.11 -22.85 1.30
CA LEU A 69 8.45 -22.61 2.68
C LEU A 69 7.99 -21.22 3.09
N ARG A 70 7.53 -21.07 4.33
CA ARG A 70 7.23 -19.76 4.90
C ARG A 70 8.50 -18.90 4.90
N ALA A 71 8.39 -17.62 4.50
CA ALA A 71 9.49 -16.67 4.63
C ALA A 71 9.77 -16.35 6.10
N GLY A 72 11.02 -16.00 6.42
CA GLY A 72 11.50 -15.79 7.79
C GLY A 72 12.05 -17.06 8.40
N GLY A 73 11.99 -17.15 9.73
CA GLY A 73 12.57 -18.26 10.50
C GLY A 73 12.38 -18.08 12.00
N PRO A 74 13.24 -18.71 12.83
CA PRO A 74 14.32 -19.64 12.46
C PRO A 74 13.82 -21.02 12.03
N TYR A 75 14.57 -21.64 11.12
CA TYR A 75 14.38 -23.02 10.72
C TYR A 75 15.48 -23.91 11.30
N THR A 76 15.11 -25.15 11.64
CA THR A 76 16.03 -26.23 11.87
C THR A 76 15.92 -27.22 10.72
N VAL A 77 17.02 -27.49 10.02
CA VAL A 77 17.06 -28.40 8.86
C VAL A 77 17.90 -29.62 9.20
N THR A 78 17.27 -30.80 9.12
CA THR A 78 17.90 -32.09 9.43
C THR A 78 18.06 -32.90 8.15
N PHE A 79 19.26 -33.40 7.94
CA PHE A 79 19.63 -34.32 6.85
C PHE A 79 19.92 -35.69 7.44
N SER A 80 19.27 -36.73 6.92
CA SER A 80 19.41 -38.10 7.42
C SER A 80 19.46 -39.12 6.30
N TYR A 81 20.27 -40.15 6.46
CA TYR A 81 20.36 -41.28 5.54
C TYR A 81 20.72 -42.55 6.32
N VAL A 82 20.19 -43.71 5.88
CA VAL A 82 20.40 -44.99 6.56
C VAL A 82 21.89 -45.37 6.53
N GLY A 83 22.50 -45.62 7.71
CA GLY A 83 23.92 -45.93 7.85
C GLY A 83 24.83 -44.72 7.99
N TYR A 84 24.28 -43.50 8.03
CA TYR A 84 25.04 -42.26 8.18
C TYR A 84 24.58 -41.48 9.41
N GLN A 85 25.48 -40.65 9.95
CA GLN A 85 25.18 -39.71 11.04
C GLN A 85 24.28 -38.59 10.49
N SER A 86 23.20 -38.24 11.19
CA SER A 86 22.37 -37.10 10.86
C SER A 86 23.10 -35.79 11.10
N VAL A 87 22.90 -34.84 10.16
CA VAL A 87 23.45 -33.47 10.25
C VAL A 87 22.31 -32.49 10.42
N GLU A 88 22.46 -31.56 11.38
CA GLU A 88 21.45 -30.57 11.70
C GLU A 88 22.01 -29.16 11.57
N PHE A 89 21.23 -28.28 10.93
CA PHE A 89 21.50 -26.85 10.78
C PHE A 89 20.38 -26.04 11.44
N PRO A 90 20.57 -25.59 12.69
CA PRO A 90 19.60 -24.75 13.39
C PRO A 90 19.76 -23.27 13.02
N GLY A 91 18.73 -22.46 13.26
CA GLY A 91 18.79 -21.01 13.21
C GLY A 91 18.84 -20.40 11.79
N LEU A 92 18.32 -21.12 10.79
CA LEU A 92 18.30 -20.62 9.40
C LEU A 92 17.11 -19.70 9.14
N ASP A 93 17.36 -18.52 8.58
CA ASP A 93 16.33 -17.63 8.06
C ASP A 93 16.21 -17.74 6.54
N LEU A 94 14.97 -17.74 6.05
CA LEU A 94 14.67 -17.86 4.62
C LEU A 94 14.12 -16.52 4.08
N PRO A 95 14.91 -15.78 3.26
CA PRO A 95 14.47 -14.54 2.67
C PRO A 95 13.28 -14.75 1.72
N LEU A 96 12.32 -13.83 1.77
CA LEU A 96 11.13 -13.83 0.95
C LEU A 96 11.47 -13.84 -0.54
N GLY A 97 10.89 -14.78 -1.28
CA GLY A 97 11.06 -14.91 -2.72
C GLY A 97 12.39 -15.52 -3.15
N GLU A 98 13.25 -15.92 -2.22
CA GLU A 98 14.54 -16.51 -2.55
C GLU A 98 14.57 -18.02 -2.27
N THR A 99 15.43 -18.72 -3.01
CA THR A 99 15.77 -20.11 -2.73
C THR A 99 17.19 -20.14 -2.12
N VAL A 100 17.30 -20.59 -0.89
CA VAL A 100 18.57 -20.68 -0.18
C VAL A 100 19.27 -21.99 -0.54
N ALA A 101 20.54 -21.93 -0.92
CA ALA A 101 21.34 -23.12 -1.17
C ALA A 101 21.93 -23.66 0.14
N ARG A 102 21.70 -24.94 0.45
CA ARG A 102 22.30 -25.62 1.60
C ARG A 102 22.71 -27.04 1.24
N ASN A 103 24.01 -27.28 1.17
CA ASN A 103 24.58 -28.61 0.98
C ASN A 103 24.86 -29.27 2.33
N ALA A 104 24.79 -30.61 2.37
CA ALA A 104 25.12 -31.41 3.55
C ALA A 104 26.10 -32.54 3.19
N TYR A 105 27.06 -32.79 4.09
CA TYR A 105 27.99 -33.90 4.01
C TYR A 105 27.74 -34.82 5.20
N LEU A 106 27.34 -36.08 4.92
CA LEU A 106 27.04 -37.05 5.94
C LEU A 106 28.23 -37.98 6.14
N LYS A 107 28.53 -38.30 7.40
CA LYS A 107 29.57 -39.24 7.79
C LYS A 107 29.00 -40.61 8.04
N ASP A 108 29.77 -41.65 7.71
CA ASP A 108 29.39 -43.04 8.02
C ASP A 108 29.19 -43.24 9.54
N SER A 109 28.14 -43.98 9.90
CA SER A 109 27.70 -44.16 11.30
C SER A 109 28.50 -45.20 12.04
N GLN A 110 29.82 -44.98 12.25
CA GLN A 110 30.57 -45.78 13.20
C GLN A 110 30.56 -45.26 14.66
N THR A 111 29.92 -44.09 14.91
CA THR A 111 29.74 -43.46 16.22
C THR A 111 28.35 -42.80 16.35
N LEU A 112 27.71 -42.99 17.51
CA LEU A 112 26.28 -42.71 17.76
C LEU A 112 25.93 -41.24 18.13
N GLU A 113 26.67 -40.24 17.74
CA GLU A 113 26.36 -38.85 18.07
C GLU A 113 25.96 -38.05 16.82
N ALA A 114 24.83 -37.36 16.90
CA ALA A 114 24.43 -36.41 15.88
C ALA A 114 25.42 -35.22 15.84
N VAL A 115 25.95 -34.91 14.68
CA VAL A 115 26.82 -33.74 14.51
C VAL A 115 25.96 -32.50 14.35
N VAL A 116 25.89 -31.65 15.36
CA VAL A 116 25.31 -30.31 15.25
C VAL A 116 26.35 -29.39 14.61
N VAL A 117 26.14 -29.03 13.38
CA VAL A 117 26.94 -27.99 12.72
C VAL A 117 26.30 -26.66 13.06
N THR A 118 26.88 -25.93 14.02
CA THR A 118 26.54 -24.52 14.23
C THR A 118 26.99 -23.73 13.01
N ALA A 119 26.12 -23.60 12.04
CA ALA A 119 26.31 -22.63 10.98
C ALA A 119 26.22 -21.24 11.62
N ASP A 120 27.16 -20.33 11.32
CA ASP A 120 26.96 -18.92 11.55
C ASP A 120 25.67 -18.54 10.79
N GLY A 121 24.56 -18.44 11.53
CA GLY A 121 23.22 -18.18 11.00
C GLY A 121 23.02 -16.74 10.50
N ARG A 122 24.12 -16.03 10.31
CA ARG A 122 24.07 -14.71 9.70
C ARG A 122 23.76 -14.88 8.22
N ASN A 123 22.60 -14.38 7.83
CA ASN A 123 22.19 -14.25 6.45
C ASN A 123 23.36 -13.76 5.60
N SER A 124 23.97 -14.67 4.85
CA SER A 124 24.93 -14.28 3.84
C SER A 124 24.17 -13.40 2.85
N SER A 125 24.57 -12.14 2.75
CA SER A 125 24.05 -11.22 1.72
C SER A 125 24.32 -11.75 0.31
N MET A 126 25.14 -12.79 0.19
CA MET A 126 25.50 -13.48 -1.05
C MET A 126 24.81 -14.86 -1.11
N ASN A 127 23.62 -14.89 -1.72
CA ASN A 127 22.92 -16.13 -2.06
C ASN A 127 23.26 -16.52 -3.50
N ILE A 128 23.90 -17.67 -3.71
CA ILE A 128 24.27 -18.18 -5.03
C ILE A 128 23.05 -18.42 -5.95
N ASN A 129 21.86 -18.56 -5.38
CA ASN A 129 20.62 -18.74 -6.14
C ASN A 129 19.91 -17.44 -6.46
N ARG A 130 20.44 -16.29 -6.00
CA ARG A 130 19.82 -14.99 -6.25
C ARG A 130 20.08 -14.55 -7.67
N ALA A 131 19.01 -14.30 -8.42
CA ALA A 131 19.05 -13.68 -9.73
C ALA A 131 18.52 -12.25 -9.65
N GLY A 132 19.35 -11.26 -10.02
CA GLY A 132 19.00 -9.84 -9.95
C GLY A 132 19.34 -9.15 -8.63
N ALA A 133 19.07 -7.84 -8.58
CA ALA A 133 19.30 -7.00 -7.40
C ALA A 133 18.08 -7.07 -6.46
N VAL A 134 18.23 -7.73 -5.34
CA VAL A 134 17.18 -7.89 -4.32
C VAL A 134 17.71 -7.38 -2.98
N THR A 135 16.92 -6.55 -2.31
CA THR A 135 17.12 -6.13 -0.92
C THR A 135 16.03 -6.76 -0.06
N SER A 136 16.42 -7.57 0.91
CA SER A 136 15.50 -8.19 1.87
C SER A 136 15.71 -7.58 3.26
N VAL A 137 14.62 -7.21 3.93
CA VAL A 137 14.60 -6.59 5.26
C VAL A 137 13.71 -7.43 6.16
N SER A 138 14.29 -7.99 7.24
CA SER A 138 13.57 -8.82 8.21
C SER A 138 12.81 -7.99 9.24
N SER A 139 11.90 -8.63 9.99
CA SER A 139 11.17 -8.00 11.10
C SER A 139 12.10 -7.40 12.15
N GLU A 140 13.20 -8.08 12.49
CA GLU A 140 14.19 -7.56 13.43
C GLU A 140 14.83 -6.27 12.91
N GLN A 141 15.19 -6.22 11.63
CA GLN A 141 15.73 -5.00 11.02
C GLN A 141 14.69 -3.88 10.96
N ILE A 142 13.41 -4.20 10.68
CA ILE A 142 12.30 -3.23 10.69
C ILE A 142 12.13 -2.63 12.09
N GLU A 143 12.18 -3.44 13.14
CA GLU A 143 12.03 -3.01 14.54
C GLU A 143 13.19 -2.13 15.02
N LEU A 144 14.41 -2.40 14.58
CA LEU A 144 15.60 -1.63 14.95
C LEU A 144 15.75 -0.30 14.17
N MET A 145 15.01 -0.13 13.06
CA MET A 145 15.14 1.07 12.23
C MET A 145 14.42 2.27 12.82
N PRO A 146 15.11 3.41 12.96
CA PRO A 146 14.45 4.66 13.26
C PRO A 146 13.63 5.11 12.04
N THR A 147 12.31 5.09 12.16
CA THR A 147 11.39 5.56 11.14
C THR A 147 10.70 6.84 11.60
N VAL A 148 10.57 7.83 10.72
CA VAL A 148 9.93 9.12 11.05
C VAL A 148 8.43 9.03 10.81
N SER A 149 8.01 8.46 9.68
CA SER A 149 6.61 8.37 9.27
C SER A 149 5.97 7.00 9.52
N ARG A 150 6.72 6.01 10.01
CA ARG A 150 6.29 4.62 10.19
C ARG A 150 5.60 4.05 8.95
N SER A 151 6.14 4.39 7.78
CA SER A 151 5.65 3.98 6.48
C SER A 151 6.52 2.87 5.89
N MET A 152 5.93 2.03 5.04
CA MET A 152 6.71 1.09 4.22
C MET A 152 7.77 1.80 3.37
N ASN A 153 7.52 3.04 2.95
CA ASN A 153 8.51 3.84 2.22
C ASN A 153 9.80 4.09 3.01
N ASP A 154 9.72 4.20 4.35
CA ASP A 154 10.91 4.37 5.19
C ASP A 154 11.81 3.14 5.14
N ILE A 155 11.22 1.95 5.08
CA ILE A 155 11.95 0.68 4.96
C ILE A 155 12.51 0.49 3.55
N MET A 156 11.72 0.78 2.53
CA MET A 156 12.13 0.63 1.13
C MET A 156 13.29 1.54 0.73
N ARG A 157 13.53 2.64 1.46
CA ARG A 157 14.71 3.51 1.30
C ARG A 157 16.04 2.82 1.54
N LEU A 158 16.06 1.67 2.23
CA LEU A 158 17.27 0.86 2.40
C LEU A 158 17.76 0.23 1.09
N THR A 159 16.91 0.18 0.07
CA THR A 159 17.30 -0.30 -1.25
C THR A 159 18.21 0.73 -1.92
N PRO A 160 19.45 0.38 -2.31
CA PRO A 160 20.40 1.33 -2.88
C PRO A 160 19.91 2.04 -4.16
N GLN A 161 19.00 1.38 -4.90
CA GLN A 161 18.41 1.92 -6.14
C GLN A 161 17.11 2.69 -5.90
N ALA A 162 16.74 2.94 -4.66
CA ALA A 162 15.55 3.69 -4.30
C ALA A 162 15.84 5.18 -4.22
N SER A 163 14.95 6.00 -4.76
CA SER A 163 15.00 7.46 -4.73
C SER A 163 13.70 8.02 -4.18
N SER A 164 13.78 8.86 -3.14
CA SER A 164 12.61 9.51 -2.54
C SER A 164 12.10 10.65 -3.43
N THR A 165 10.80 10.69 -3.64
CA THR A 165 10.08 11.79 -4.28
C THR A 165 9.00 12.33 -3.34
N THR A 166 8.41 13.47 -3.65
CA THR A 166 7.29 14.06 -2.86
C THR A 166 6.05 13.17 -2.82
N SER A 167 5.90 12.26 -3.79
CA SER A 167 4.71 11.40 -3.92
C SER A 167 5.00 9.91 -3.66
N GLY A 168 6.19 9.58 -3.16
CA GLY A 168 6.57 8.21 -2.82
C GLY A 168 7.96 7.83 -3.29
N LEU A 169 8.23 6.53 -3.35
CA LEU A 169 9.54 6.00 -3.66
C LEU A 169 9.62 5.51 -5.11
N ALA A 170 10.56 6.06 -5.87
CA ALA A 170 10.94 5.57 -7.19
C ALA A 170 12.05 4.52 -7.06
N ILE A 171 11.98 3.43 -7.81
CA ILE A 171 12.94 2.32 -7.78
C ILE A 171 13.51 2.10 -9.18
N GLY A 172 14.82 1.80 -9.25
CA GLY A 172 15.51 1.48 -10.50
C GLY A 172 15.56 2.61 -11.52
N GLY A 173 15.49 3.87 -11.09
CA GLY A 173 15.49 5.05 -11.97
C GLY A 173 14.14 5.33 -12.64
N GLY A 174 13.09 4.57 -12.32
CA GLY A 174 11.74 4.76 -12.82
C GLY A 174 10.96 5.87 -12.08
N ASN A 175 9.67 5.99 -12.40
CA ASN A 175 8.74 6.82 -11.66
C ASN A 175 8.19 6.03 -10.46
N TYR A 176 7.80 6.70 -9.35
CA TYR A 176 7.22 6.04 -8.17
C TYR A 176 5.96 5.21 -8.48
N ARG A 177 5.21 5.52 -9.54
CA ARG A 177 4.03 4.78 -10.01
C ARG A 177 4.37 3.47 -10.73
N GLN A 178 5.63 3.28 -11.12
CA GLN A 178 6.08 2.12 -11.90
C GLN A 178 6.49 0.93 -11.03
N SER A 179 6.47 1.09 -9.71
CA SER A 179 6.74 0.02 -8.76
C SER A 179 5.42 -0.66 -8.36
N TYR A 180 5.45 -1.97 -8.18
CA TYR A 180 4.30 -2.75 -7.72
C TYR A 180 4.54 -3.26 -6.30
N VAL A 181 3.60 -3.00 -5.42
CA VAL A 181 3.68 -3.34 -3.99
C VAL A 181 2.62 -4.36 -3.64
N THR A 182 3.03 -5.43 -2.99
CA THR A 182 2.11 -6.45 -2.47
C THR A 182 2.35 -6.76 -1.00
N VAL A 183 1.29 -7.13 -0.31
CA VAL A 183 1.35 -7.70 1.05
C VAL A 183 0.56 -9.00 1.06
N ASP A 184 1.24 -10.12 1.39
CA ASP A 184 0.71 -11.48 1.26
C ASP A 184 0.07 -11.74 -0.12
N GLY A 185 0.69 -11.20 -1.17
CA GLY A 185 0.23 -11.32 -2.55
C GLY A 185 -0.96 -10.43 -2.94
N ALA A 186 -1.56 -9.68 -2.02
CA ALA A 186 -2.59 -8.70 -2.34
C ALA A 186 -1.97 -7.38 -2.82
N ALA A 187 -2.56 -6.74 -3.83
CA ALA A 187 -2.12 -5.45 -4.34
C ALA A 187 -2.31 -4.35 -3.29
N PHE A 188 -1.23 -3.60 -3.04
CA PHE A 188 -1.18 -2.44 -2.12
C PHE A 188 -0.75 -1.16 -2.84
N ASN A 189 -0.89 -1.13 -4.14
CA ASN A 189 -0.64 0.07 -4.93
C ASN A 189 -1.80 1.05 -4.86
N ASN A 190 -1.49 2.34 -5.05
CA ASN A 190 -2.50 3.32 -5.37
C ASN A 190 -2.96 3.10 -6.83
N ALA A 191 -4.13 2.50 -7.00
CA ALA A 191 -4.65 2.06 -8.30
C ALA A 191 -4.93 3.22 -9.28
N PHE A 192 -5.18 4.44 -8.80
CA PHE A 192 -5.43 5.59 -9.67
C PHE A 192 -4.17 6.26 -10.22
N GLY A 193 -3.00 5.95 -9.66
CA GLY A 193 -1.78 6.64 -10.03
C GLY A 193 -1.81 8.17 -9.78
N ILE A 194 -2.73 8.66 -8.95
CA ILE A 194 -2.84 10.05 -8.48
C ILE A 194 -2.52 10.08 -6.99
N GLY A 195 -1.64 10.97 -6.56
CA GLY A 195 -1.12 10.99 -5.19
C GLY A 195 0.08 10.08 -5.01
N GLY A 196 0.31 9.56 -3.80
CA GLY A 196 1.45 8.70 -3.47
C GLY A 196 1.37 7.30 -4.11
N ASN A 197 2.49 6.58 -4.08
CA ASN A 197 2.61 5.20 -4.59
C ASN A 197 1.81 4.17 -3.77
N LEU A 198 1.61 4.44 -2.47
CA LEU A 198 0.84 3.60 -1.56
C LEU A 198 -0.46 4.30 -1.15
N PRO A 199 -1.56 3.56 -0.95
CA PRO A 199 -2.79 4.11 -0.39
C PRO A 199 -2.58 4.54 1.08
N SER A 200 -3.61 5.13 1.68
CA SER A 200 -3.63 5.53 3.09
C SER A 200 -2.44 6.40 3.51
N GLY A 201 -2.08 7.39 2.69
CA GLY A 201 -0.98 8.31 2.98
C GLY A 201 0.41 7.67 3.04
N GLY A 202 0.58 6.52 2.39
CA GLY A 202 1.85 5.77 2.38
C GLY A 202 1.98 4.72 3.48
N SER A 203 0.96 4.56 4.34
CA SER A 203 0.98 3.61 5.47
C SER A 203 -0.29 2.75 5.53
N PRO A 204 -0.54 1.89 4.51
CA PRO A 204 -1.75 1.07 4.44
C PRO A 204 -1.79 -0.10 5.42
N ILE A 205 -0.71 -0.38 6.10
CA ILE A 205 -0.57 -1.42 7.14
C ILE A 205 0.47 -0.96 8.17
N SER A 206 0.35 -1.40 9.42
CA SER A 206 1.37 -1.13 10.45
C SER A 206 2.68 -1.86 10.12
N LEU A 207 3.83 -1.20 10.33
CA LEU A 207 5.14 -1.83 10.20
C LEU A 207 5.32 -3.00 11.17
N ASP A 208 4.73 -2.92 12.36
CA ASP A 208 4.81 -3.98 13.38
C ASP A 208 4.05 -5.25 12.97
N ALA A 209 3.21 -5.15 11.95
CA ALA A 209 2.51 -6.30 11.38
C ALA A 209 3.33 -7.05 10.32
N LEU A 210 4.48 -6.51 9.89
CA LEU A 210 5.29 -7.08 8.81
C LEU A 210 6.37 -8.01 9.36
N GLU A 211 6.51 -9.18 8.74
CA GLU A 211 7.57 -10.14 9.00
C GLU A 211 8.79 -9.86 8.14
N GLN A 212 8.55 -9.56 6.85
CA GLN A 212 9.64 -9.34 5.91
C GLN A 212 9.19 -8.49 4.74
N ILE A 213 10.10 -7.66 4.21
CA ILE A 213 9.94 -6.90 2.96
C ILE A 213 11.08 -7.28 2.04
N SER A 214 10.75 -7.58 0.78
CA SER A 214 11.71 -7.84 -0.29
C SER A 214 11.49 -6.84 -1.42
N VAL A 215 12.55 -6.13 -1.81
CA VAL A 215 12.55 -5.17 -2.92
C VAL A 215 13.43 -5.71 -4.04
N SER A 216 12.84 -6.01 -5.18
CA SER A 216 13.52 -6.51 -6.38
C SER A 216 13.51 -5.46 -7.47
N VAL A 217 14.69 -5.04 -7.94
CA VAL A 217 14.81 -4.00 -8.97
C VAL A 217 14.64 -4.58 -10.37
N THR A 218 15.19 -5.76 -10.60
CA THR A 218 15.12 -6.47 -11.89
C THR A 218 14.89 -7.96 -11.62
N PRO A 219 13.67 -8.34 -11.19
CA PRO A 219 13.38 -9.74 -10.91
C PRO A 219 13.34 -10.55 -12.22
N TYR A 220 14.11 -11.65 -12.26
CA TYR A 220 14.06 -12.65 -13.33
C TYR A 220 13.14 -13.80 -12.90
N ASP A 221 11.89 -13.49 -12.62
CA ASP A 221 10.89 -14.41 -12.13
C ASP A 221 9.54 -14.07 -12.77
N VAL A 222 9.02 -14.98 -13.59
CA VAL A 222 7.75 -14.78 -14.33
C VAL A 222 6.52 -14.65 -13.41
N ARG A 223 6.67 -14.99 -12.14
CA ARG A 223 5.62 -14.77 -11.14
C ARG A 223 5.43 -13.30 -10.82
N GLN A 224 6.44 -12.47 -10.99
CA GLN A 224 6.40 -11.04 -10.69
C GLN A 224 6.01 -10.23 -11.93
N SER A 225 4.97 -9.41 -11.79
CA SER A 225 4.42 -8.58 -12.88
C SER A 225 3.84 -7.27 -12.36
N GLY A 226 3.30 -6.45 -13.25
CA GLY A 226 2.61 -5.20 -12.89
C GLY A 226 3.54 -4.01 -12.63
N PHE A 227 4.82 -4.09 -12.99
CA PHE A 227 5.80 -3.02 -12.77
C PHE A 227 6.72 -2.82 -13.97
N THR A 228 7.32 -1.62 -14.04
CA THR A 228 8.44 -1.29 -14.94
C THR A 228 9.62 -0.68 -14.16
N GLY A 229 9.46 -0.44 -12.86
CA GLY A 229 10.48 0.02 -11.93
C GLY A 229 10.99 -1.13 -11.06
N GLY A 230 10.29 -1.47 -9.99
CA GLY A 230 10.64 -2.54 -9.07
C GLY A 230 9.44 -3.26 -8.50
N ALA A 231 9.64 -4.51 -8.09
CA ALA A 231 8.65 -5.29 -7.34
C ALA A 231 8.97 -5.27 -5.84
N ILE A 232 7.99 -4.90 -5.03
CA ILE A 232 8.07 -4.86 -3.59
C ILE A 232 7.08 -5.87 -3.04
N ASN A 233 7.57 -6.91 -2.40
CA ASN A 233 6.76 -7.94 -1.79
C ASN A 233 6.97 -7.91 -0.28
N ALA A 234 5.88 -7.90 0.47
CA ALA A 234 5.91 -8.01 1.92
C ALA A 234 5.06 -9.19 2.38
N VAL A 235 5.42 -9.78 3.51
CA VAL A 235 4.61 -10.78 4.20
C VAL A 235 4.37 -10.35 5.64
N THR A 236 3.19 -10.69 6.15
CA THR A 236 2.79 -10.33 7.51
C THR A 236 3.23 -11.36 8.53
N LYS A 237 3.46 -10.90 9.77
CA LYS A 237 3.70 -11.75 10.94
C LYS A 237 2.55 -12.75 11.13
N SER A 238 2.86 -13.89 11.71
CA SER A 238 1.90 -14.93 12.08
C SER A 238 2.02 -15.28 13.56
N GLY A 239 1.00 -15.96 14.10
CA GLY A 239 1.11 -16.58 15.41
C GLY A 239 2.12 -17.73 15.42
N THR A 240 2.62 -18.04 16.59
CA THR A 240 3.61 -19.09 16.86
C THR A 240 3.15 -19.98 18.00
N ASN A 241 3.92 -21.02 18.36
CA ASN A 241 3.64 -21.86 19.52
C ASN A 241 3.79 -21.12 20.87
N ASP A 242 4.50 -20.00 20.85
CA ASP A 242 4.65 -19.13 22.00
C ASP A 242 3.64 -18.00 21.96
N PHE A 243 3.07 -17.67 23.11
CA PHE A 243 2.24 -16.50 23.27
C PHE A 243 3.13 -15.25 23.31
N LYS A 244 2.97 -14.36 22.32
CA LYS A 244 3.73 -13.13 22.19
C LYS A 244 2.80 -11.94 22.20
N VAL A 245 3.14 -10.94 23.00
CA VAL A 245 2.43 -9.66 23.07
C VAL A 245 3.44 -8.54 22.95
N SER A 246 3.14 -7.53 22.16
CA SER A 246 3.86 -6.27 22.18
C SER A 246 2.90 -5.10 22.33
N ALA A 247 3.35 -4.05 22.99
CA ALA A 247 2.66 -2.77 23.08
C ALA A 247 3.68 -1.66 22.94
N TYR A 248 3.33 -0.61 22.23
CA TYR A 248 4.23 0.50 21.98
C TYR A 248 3.48 1.83 21.94
N ASN A 249 4.21 2.89 22.23
CA ASN A 249 3.77 4.26 22.07
C ASN A 249 4.86 5.10 21.41
N TYR A 250 4.48 5.83 20.36
CA TYR A 250 5.33 6.83 19.73
C TYR A 250 4.70 8.19 19.91
N TYR A 251 5.45 9.12 20.46
CA TYR A 251 5.01 10.48 20.69
C TYR A 251 5.97 11.45 20.02
N LYS A 252 5.43 12.37 19.23
CA LYS A 252 6.13 13.46 18.57
C LYS A 252 5.42 14.77 18.89
N SER A 253 6.17 15.83 19.20
CA SER A 253 5.66 17.19 19.29
C SER A 253 6.75 18.19 18.91
N ASP A 254 6.34 19.41 18.58
CA ASP A 254 7.22 20.55 18.36
C ASP A 254 8.13 20.80 19.57
N ALA A 255 7.65 20.60 20.81
CA ALA A 255 8.43 20.74 22.04
C ALA A 255 9.64 19.79 22.13
N LEU A 256 9.60 18.66 21.40
CA LEU A 256 10.70 17.68 21.32
C LEU A 256 11.62 17.90 20.10
N GLN A 257 11.30 18.86 19.24
CA GLN A 257 12.11 19.20 18.07
C GLN A 257 13.14 20.28 18.44
N GLY A 258 14.36 20.13 17.94
CA GLY A 258 15.37 21.18 18.07
C GLY A 258 15.05 22.35 17.12
N ALA A 259 14.94 23.55 17.68
CA ALA A 259 14.69 24.76 16.91
C ALA A 259 15.97 25.53 16.57
N LYS A 260 17.08 25.24 17.25
CA LYS A 260 18.33 26.00 17.10
C LYS A 260 19.25 25.40 16.05
N TYR A 261 19.82 26.24 15.20
CA TYR A 261 20.85 25.89 14.23
C TYR A 261 21.95 26.95 14.22
N ASP A 262 23.07 26.67 13.56
CA ASP A 262 24.18 27.64 13.47
C ASP A 262 23.72 28.91 12.76
N GLY A 263 23.65 30.02 13.52
CA GLY A 263 23.25 31.32 13.05
C GLY A 263 21.77 31.70 13.25
N GLY A 264 20.93 30.86 13.88
CA GLY A 264 19.54 31.25 14.11
C GLY A 264 18.66 30.24 14.86
N GLU A 265 17.37 30.54 14.87
CA GLU A 265 16.33 29.72 15.45
C GLU A 265 15.17 29.54 14.45
N LEU A 266 14.70 28.30 14.27
CA LEU A 266 13.53 27.98 13.48
C LEU A 266 12.26 28.23 14.30
N LYS A 267 11.30 28.95 13.74
CA LYS A 267 9.95 29.03 14.31
C LYS A 267 9.23 27.70 13.99
N LEU A 268 9.15 26.82 14.98
CA LEU A 268 8.42 25.56 14.86
C LEU A 268 6.91 25.84 14.84
N GLN A 269 6.17 25.03 14.08
CA GLN A 269 4.71 25.02 14.16
C GLN A 269 4.28 24.07 15.27
N GLU A 270 3.24 24.42 15.99
CA GLU A 270 2.62 23.53 16.97
C GLU A 270 2.10 22.29 16.27
N GLU A 271 2.71 21.15 16.55
CA GLU A 271 2.34 19.86 15.99
C GLU A 271 2.48 18.79 17.06
N MET A 272 1.48 17.92 17.17
CA MET A 272 1.55 16.73 18.01
C MET A 272 1.08 15.52 17.22
N SER A 273 1.81 14.42 17.33
CA SER A 273 1.38 13.10 16.87
C SER A 273 1.61 12.08 17.97
N ASN A 274 0.63 11.23 18.19
CA ASN A 274 0.72 10.14 19.16
C ASN A 274 0.18 8.87 18.53
N THR A 275 1.01 7.81 18.52
CA THR A 275 0.67 6.50 17.98
C THR A 275 0.72 5.46 19.10
N LEU A 276 -0.41 4.81 19.34
CA LEU A 276 -0.54 3.67 20.26
C LEU A 276 -0.75 2.40 19.44
N GLY A 277 0.02 1.37 19.71
CA GLY A 277 -0.13 0.11 19.04
C GLY A 277 0.04 -1.08 19.97
N PHE A 278 -0.56 -2.20 19.58
CA PHE A 278 -0.33 -3.49 20.22
C PHE A 278 -0.42 -4.62 19.20
N SER A 279 0.27 -5.71 19.47
CA SER A 279 0.12 -6.95 18.72
C SER A 279 0.05 -8.16 19.64
N ILE A 280 -0.67 -9.18 19.18
CA ILE A 280 -0.81 -10.46 19.87
C ILE A 280 -0.61 -11.58 18.85
N GLY A 281 0.32 -12.49 19.14
CA GLY A 281 0.53 -13.73 18.41
C GLY A 281 0.37 -14.91 19.35
N ALA A 282 -0.42 -15.92 18.96
CA ALA A 282 -0.70 -17.06 19.84
C ALA A 282 -1.04 -18.33 19.05
N PRO A 283 -0.82 -19.53 19.62
CA PRO A 283 -1.45 -20.75 19.13
C PRO A 283 -2.89 -20.82 19.65
N ILE A 284 -3.84 -21.07 18.75
CA ILE A 284 -5.17 -21.56 19.13
C ILE A 284 -5.07 -23.07 19.41
N VAL A 285 -4.30 -23.79 18.56
CA VAL A 285 -3.92 -25.17 18.74
C VAL A 285 -2.43 -25.26 18.39
N LYS A 286 -1.60 -25.72 19.32
CA LYS A 286 -0.14 -25.87 19.12
C LYS A 286 0.16 -26.70 17.87
N ASP A 287 1.18 -26.29 17.13
CA ASP A 287 1.68 -26.86 15.87
C ASP A 287 0.66 -26.85 14.73
N LYS A 288 -0.60 -26.40 14.96
CA LYS A 288 -1.67 -26.59 14.01
C LYS A 288 -2.43 -25.31 13.62
N LEU A 289 -2.85 -24.51 14.58
CA LEU A 289 -3.70 -23.34 14.31
C LEU A 289 -3.22 -22.14 15.12
N PHE A 290 -2.93 -21.05 14.41
CA PHE A 290 -2.33 -19.86 14.98
C PHE A 290 -3.13 -18.63 14.62
N ILE A 291 -3.08 -17.63 15.48
CA ILE A 291 -3.62 -16.30 15.24
C ILE A 291 -2.56 -15.23 15.49
N PHE A 292 -2.56 -14.21 14.66
CA PHE A 292 -1.84 -12.98 14.90
C PHE A 292 -2.78 -11.79 14.65
N THR A 293 -2.74 -10.80 15.51
CA THR A 293 -3.47 -9.54 15.32
C THR A 293 -2.59 -8.36 15.71
N ASN A 294 -2.74 -7.27 14.98
CA ASN A 294 -2.09 -5.99 15.27
C ASN A 294 -3.14 -4.88 15.14
N PHE A 295 -3.13 -3.96 16.08
CA PHE A 295 -3.93 -2.74 16.06
C PHE A 295 -3.06 -1.54 16.35
N GLU A 296 -3.22 -0.47 15.56
CA GLU A 296 -2.54 0.81 15.71
C GLU A 296 -3.56 1.94 15.65
N TYR A 297 -3.52 2.84 16.62
CA TYR A 297 -4.32 4.06 16.66
C TYR A 297 -3.38 5.25 16.74
N GLU A 298 -3.52 6.16 15.79
CA GLU A 298 -2.75 7.38 15.69
C GLU A 298 -3.69 8.59 15.71
N TRP A 299 -3.33 9.62 16.44
CA TRP A 299 -3.95 10.93 16.27
C TRP A 299 -2.88 11.99 16.09
N THR A 300 -3.13 12.86 15.13
CA THR A 300 -2.29 14.02 14.86
C THR A 300 -3.08 15.27 15.17
N GLU A 301 -2.45 16.24 15.78
CA GLU A 301 -3.01 17.56 16.03
C GLU A 301 -2.11 18.61 15.41
N THR A 302 -2.67 19.41 14.51
CA THR A 302 -1.96 20.44 13.76
C THR A 302 -2.72 21.75 13.83
N PRO A 303 -2.06 22.92 13.71
CA PRO A 303 -2.77 24.20 13.65
C PRO A 303 -3.77 24.23 12.50
N GLY A 304 -4.96 24.74 12.75
CA GLY A 304 -5.97 24.95 11.71
C GLY A 304 -5.53 26.07 10.76
N THR A 305 -5.00 27.13 11.30
CA THR A 305 -4.32 28.21 10.57
C THR A 305 -3.22 28.79 11.44
N SER A 306 -2.14 29.21 10.82
CA SER A 306 -1.06 29.94 11.48
C SER A 306 -1.25 31.46 11.43
N ARG A 307 -2.37 31.93 10.87
CA ARG A 307 -2.65 33.35 10.62
C ARG A 307 -3.76 33.86 11.54
N LEU A 308 -3.66 35.12 11.92
CA LEU A 308 -4.60 35.81 12.82
C LEU A 308 -5.31 36.94 12.08
N ALA A 309 -6.52 37.27 12.54
CA ALA A 309 -7.19 38.51 12.18
C ALA A 309 -6.52 39.69 12.90
N ARG A 310 -6.53 40.86 12.28
CA ARG A 310 -6.08 42.10 12.90
C ARG A 310 -7.03 42.54 14.01
N GLU A 311 -6.48 43.15 15.06
CA GLU A 311 -7.28 43.75 16.14
C GLU A 311 -7.91 45.10 15.71
N SER A 312 -7.24 45.81 14.78
CA SER A 312 -7.71 47.09 14.22
C SER A 312 -7.27 47.22 12.77
N GLU A 313 -7.91 48.15 12.04
CA GLU A 313 -7.57 48.42 10.63
C GLU A 313 -6.18 49.03 10.43
N ASP A 314 -5.64 49.73 11.45
CA ASP A 314 -4.32 50.31 11.40
C ASP A 314 -3.17 49.30 11.62
N GLN A 315 -3.51 48.06 12.03
CA GLN A 315 -2.50 47.04 12.27
C GLN A 315 -1.94 46.49 10.95
N GLU A 316 -0.63 46.40 10.86
CA GLU A 316 0.06 45.84 9.69
C GLU A 316 -0.30 44.34 9.51
N TYR A 317 -0.42 43.90 8.24
CA TYR A 317 -0.66 42.54 7.83
C TYR A 317 0.26 42.12 6.68
N GLY A 318 0.27 40.81 6.33
CA GLY A 318 1.01 40.33 5.18
C GLY A 318 2.30 39.61 5.54
N ALA A 319 3.23 39.60 4.60
CA ALA A 319 4.52 38.92 4.76
C ALA A 319 5.34 39.55 5.91
N GLY A 320 5.91 38.69 6.76
CA GLY A 320 6.69 39.16 7.94
C GLY A 320 5.86 39.42 9.19
N THR A 321 4.52 39.41 9.11
CA THR A 321 3.61 39.46 10.26
C THR A 321 2.90 38.14 10.44
N GLN A 322 2.20 37.96 11.56
CA GLN A 322 1.27 36.83 11.77
C GLN A 322 -0.17 37.17 11.37
N TYR A 323 -0.46 38.35 10.87
CA TYR A 323 -1.80 38.86 10.61
C TYR A 323 -2.14 38.86 9.13
N ASN A 324 -3.39 38.55 8.85
CA ASN A 324 -4.04 38.70 7.55
C ASN A 324 -4.95 39.95 7.57
N ARG A 325 -5.37 40.40 6.39
CA ARG A 325 -6.13 41.65 6.21
C ARG A 325 -7.44 41.74 7.01
N PRO A 326 -8.27 40.68 7.14
CA PRO A 326 -9.53 40.80 7.90
C PRO A 326 -9.31 41.16 9.36
N THR A 327 -10.21 41.99 9.91
CA THR A 327 -10.20 42.30 11.34
C THR A 327 -11.05 41.33 12.15
N VAL A 328 -10.77 41.19 13.45
CA VAL A 328 -11.59 40.41 14.40
C VAL A 328 -13.05 40.87 14.34
N ALA A 329 -13.29 42.18 14.33
CA ALA A 329 -14.64 42.76 14.27
C ALA A 329 -15.40 42.34 13.02
N GLN A 330 -14.74 42.33 11.84
CA GLN A 330 -15.35 41.84 10.57
C GLN A 330 -15.68 40.37 10.65
N MET A 331 -14.75 39.53 11.12
CA MET A 331 -14.95 38.06 11.17
C MET A 331 -16.07 37.68 12.16
N GLU A 332 -16.14 38.33 13.32
CA GLU A 332 -17.21 38.09 14.30
C GLU A 332 -18.59 38.59 13.80
N ALA A 333 -18.64 39.71 13.08
CA ALA A 333 -19.87 40.21 12.45
C ALA A 333 -20.39 39.21 11.40
N ILE A 334 -19.50 38.68 10.57
CA ILE A 334 -19.83 37.64 9.56
C ILE A 334 -20.35 36.38 10.25
N LYS A 335 -19.66 35.87 11.24
CA LYS A 335 -20.06 34.68 12.00
C LYS A 335 -21.45 34.87 12.63
N SER A 336 -21.65 36.00 13.30
CA SER A 336 -22.93 36.33 13.96
C SER A 336 -24.07 36.44 12.96
N PHE A 337 -23.84 37.05 11.82
CA PHE A 337 -24.84 37.17 10.76
C PHE A 337 -25.26 35.80 10.20
N LEU A 338 -24.29 34.92 9.92
CA LEU A 338 -24.53 33.57 9.41
C LEU A 338 -25.34 32.74 10.42
N GLN A 339 -25.02 32.87 11.70
CA GLN A 339 -25.75 32.17 12.76
C GLN A 339 -27.18 32.67 12.90
N GLN A 340 -27.39 33.98 12.86
CA GLN A 340 -28.72 34.58 13.06
C GLN A 340 -29.64 34.40 11.86
N ASN A 341 -29.15 34.53 10.64
CA ASN A 341 -29.98 34.56 9.44
C ASN A 341 -30.10 33.18 8.78
N PHE A 342 -29.11 32.30 8.91
CA PHE A 342 -29.11 30.97 8.29
C PHE A 342 -29.07 29.81 9.29
N GLY A 343 -28.94 30.10 10.61
CA GLY A 343 -28.68 29.07 11.62
C GLY A 343 -27.41 28.27 11.32
N TYR A 344 -26.42 28.91 10.67
CA TYR A 344 -25.19 28.29 10.22
C TYR A 344 -24.00 28.80 11.02
N ASP A 345 -23.31 27.88 11.71
CA ASP A 345 -22.02 28.18 12.35
C ASP A 345 -20.88 27.82 11.40
N PRO A 346 -20.12 28.81 10.90
CA PRO A 346 -18.99 28.54 10.03
C PRO A 346 -17.75 28.02 10.77
N GLY A 347 -17.81 27.86 12.10
CA GLY A 347 -16.69 27.44 12.94
C GLY A 347 -15.78 28.61 13.35
N ARG A 348 -14.53 28.30 13.59
CA ARG A 348 -13.48 29.24 13.99
C ARG A 348 -12.72 29.71 12.75
N TYR A 349 -12.06 30.85 12.84
CA TYR A 349 -11.20 31.41 11.78
C TYR A 349 -9.75 31.58 12.23
N GLN A 350 -9.47 31.47 13.54
CA GLN A 350 -8.14 31.56 14.15
C GLN A 350 -8.08 30.81 15.48
N ASN A 351 -6.88 30.58 16.01
CA ASN A 351 -6.61 29.98 17.32
C ASN A 351 -7.32 28.64 17.52
N TYR A 352 -7.21 27.73 16.53
CA TYR A 352 -7.74 26.39 16.63
C TYR A 352 -6.76 25.36 16.07
N SER A 353 -6.84 24.17 16.62
CA SER A 353 -6.16 22.99 16.11
C SER A 353 -7.15 22.02 15.47
N VAL A 354 -6.64 21.24 14.52
CA VAL A 354 -7.38 20.16 13.86
C VAL A 354 -6.82 18.82 14.33
N LYS A 355 -7.67 18.04 14.98
CA LYS A 355 -7.34 16.70 15.47
C LYS A 355 -7.83 15.63 14.51
N ILE A 356 -6.93 14.80 14.02
CA ILE A 356 -7.19 13.79 13.00
C ILE A 356 -6.89 12.42 13.57
N PRO A 357 -7.91 11.58 13.82
CA PRO A 357 -7.73 10.20 14.23
C PRO A 357 -7.54 9.29 13.01
N ASN A 358 -6.56 8.39 13.08
CA ASN A 358 -6.29 7.34 12.11
C ASN A 358 -6.14 6.00 12.84
N TRP A 359 -6.51 4.89 12.20
CA TRP A 359 -6.32 3.58 12.81
C TRP A 359 -6.12 2.48 11.77
N LYS A 360 -5.42 1.44 12.19
CA LYS A 360 -5.11 0.26 11.40
C LYS A 360 -5.41 -0.99 12.21
N LEU A 361 -5.98 -1.98 11.57
CA LEU A 361 -6.23 -3.31 12.13
C LEU A 361 -5.76 -4.37 11.14
N MET A 362 -5.02 -5.36 11.63
CA MET A 362 -4.71 -6.56 10.89
C MET A 362 -4.98 -7.78 11.75
N ALA A 363 -5.55 -8.82 11.15
CA ALA A 363 -5.72 -10.14 11.72
C ALA A 363 -5.33 -11.21 10.71
N ARG A 364 -4.60 -12.22 11.15
CA ARG A 364 -4.15 -13.34 10.34
C ARG A 364 -4.36 -14.65 11.10
N VAL A 365 -4.85 -15.64 10.40
CA VAL A 365 -4.99 -17.01 10.87
C VAL A 365 -4.17 -17.92 9.97
N ASP A 366 -3.33 -18.75 10.55
CA ASP A 366 -2.53 -19.77 9.88
C ASP A 366 -2.94 -21.15 10.37
N TRP A 367 -3.32 -22.02 9.46
CA TRP A 367 -3.79 -23.38 9.76
C TRP A 367 -2.97 -24.43 9.01
N ASN A 368 -2.18 -25.18 9.73
CA ASN A 368 -1.56 -26.43 9.27
C ASN A 368 -2.63 -27.53 9.28
N ILE A 369 -3.40 -27.68 8.18
CA ILE A 369 -4.50 -28.63 8.06
C ILE A 369 -3.97 -30.06 8.28
N ASN A 370 -2.87 -30.36 7.59
CA ASN A 370 -2.08 -31.58 7.76
C ASN A 370 -0.65 -31.35 7.23
N ARG A 371 0.18 -32.39 7.14
CA ARG A 371 1.57 -32.30 6.66
C ARG A 371 1.69 -31.77 5.22
N ASN A 372 0.64 -31.94 4.41
CA ASN A 372 0.66 -31.60 2.99
C ASN A 372 -0.09 -30.30 2.66
N HIS A 373 -0.95 -29.82 3.53
CA HIS A 373 -1.83 -28.67 3.27
C HIS A 373 -1.75 -27.66 4.40
N ALA A 374 -1.44 -26.42 4.05
CA ALA A 374 -1.45 -25.28 4.96
C ALA A 374 -2.28 -24.14 4.34
N LEU A 375 -3.17 -23.55 5.13
CA LEU A 375 -4.00 -22.40 4.75
C LEU A 375 -3.64 -21.21 5.62
N ASN A 376 -3.48 -20.05 5.02
CA ASN A 376 -3.46 -18.80 5.74
C ASN A 376 -4.55 -17.87 5.22
N VAL A 377 -5.11 -17.06 6.11
CA VAL A 377 -6.10 -16.02 5.80
C VAL A 377 -5.74 -14.76 6.57
N ARG A 378 -5.59 -13.65 5.83
CA ARG A 378 -5.33 -12.33 6.40
C ARG A 378 -6.44 -11.36 6.03
N PHE A 379 -6.85 -10.57 7.00
CA PHE A 379 -7.66 -9.36 6.85
C PHE A 379 -6.86 -8.16 7.34
N SER A 380 -6.88 -7.05 6.61
CA SER A 380 -6.37 -5.77 7.09
C SER A 380 -7.27 -4.63 6.66
N THR A 381 -7.36 -3.61 7.52
CA THR A 381 -8.08 -2.39 7.18
C THR A 381 -7.40 -1.18 7.82
N THR A 382 -7.36 -0.09 7.07
CA THR A 382 -6.84 1.21 7.51
C THR A 382 -7.89 2.25 7.25
N ARG A 383 -8.13 3.11 8.24
CA ARG A 383 -8.94 4.32 8.12
C ARG A 383 -8.02 5.49 8.39
N ASN A 384 -7.74 6.22 7.32
CA ASN A 384 -6.84 7.35 7.34
C ASN A 384 -7.52 8.56 6.71
N LYS A 385 -7.33 9.72 7.32
CA LYS A 385 -7.74 10.99 6.74
C LYS A 385 -6.72 12.07 7.07
N TYR A 386 -6.64 13.09 6.25
CA TYR A 386 -5.88 14.29 6.55
C TYR A 386 -6.69 15.53 6.19
N SER A 387 -6.45 16.60 6.94
CA SER A 387 -7.12 17.88 6.73
C SER A 387 -6.38 18.70 5.69
N SER A 388 -7.13 19.40 4.86
CA SER A 388 -6.62 20.35 3.87
C SER A 388 -7.24 21.71 4.08
N SER A 389 -6.47 22.75 3.82
CA SER A 389 -7.00 24.10 3.65
C SER A 389 -7.91 24.16 2.43
N PRO A 390 -8.82 25.14 2.32
CA PRO A 390 -9.64 25.29 1.14
C PRO A 390 -8.78 25.48 -0.11
N SER A 391 -9.27 24.96 -1.23
CA SER A 391 -8.59 25.12 -2.52
C SER A 391 -8.51 26.58 -2.91
N SER A 392 -7.34 27.02 -3.40
CA SER A 392 -7.20 28.36 -4.00
C SER A 392 -7.83 28.50 -5.37
N SER A 393 -8.27 27.40 -6.00
CA SER A 393 -8.87 27.41 -7.32
C SER A 393 -10.26 28.03 -7.35
N THR A 394 -10.52 28.83 -8.35
CA THR A 394 -11.84 29.43 -8.65
C THR A 394 -12.56 28.74 -9.80
N ASN A 395 -12.09 27.58 -10.25
CA ASN A 395 -12.79 26.81 -11.28
C ASN A 395 -14.25 26.51 -10.85
N PRO A 396 -15.21 26.52 -11.78
CA PRO A 396 -15.08 26.71 -13.23
C PRO A 396 -15.00 28.19 -13.67
N PHE A 397 -14.90 29.15 -12.76
CA PHE A 397 -14.77 30.56 -13.11
C PHE A 397 -13.39 30.88 -13.67
N ASN A 398 -13.32 31.88 -14.52
CA ASN A 398 -12.03 32.43 -14.92
C ASN A 398 -11.51 33.37 -13.82
N SER A 399 -10.50 32.93 -13.08
CA SER A 399 -9.92 33.66 -11.95
C SER A 399 -9.41 35.06 -12.30
N LYS A 400 -8.94 35.28 -13.54
CA LYS A 400 -8.47 36.60 -13.99
C LYS A 400 -9.59 37.60 -14.19
N LEU A 401 -10.85 37.15 -14.37
CA LEU A 401 -12.00 38.03 -14.51
C LEU A 401 -12.60 38.43 -13.17
N ILE A 402 -12.27 37.71 -12.07
CA ILE A 402 -12.88 37.92 -10.77
C ILE A 402 -11.83 38.48 -9.79
N TYR A 403 -10.74 37.78 -9.60
CA TYR A 403 -9.58 38.20 -8.79
C TYR A 403 -8.36 37.33 -9.11
N ASP A 404 -7.18 37.81 -8.80
CA ASP A 404 -5.95 36.99 -8.91
C ASP A 404 -5.87 36.01 -7.74
N ARG A 405 -6.12 34.75 -8.01
CA ARG A 405 -6.13 33.67 -6.99
C ARG A 405 -4.77 33.44 -6.31
N ASN A 406 -3.66 33.82 -6.93
CA ASN A 406 -2.34 33.55 -6.38
C ASN A 406 -2.01 34.59 -5.29
N ASP A 407 -2.28 35.86 -5.59
CA ASP A 407 -1.91 36.96 -4.71
C ASP A 407 -3.07 37.42 -3.82
N HIS A 408 -4.33 37.22 -4.27
CA HIS A 408 -5.54 37.75 -3.62
C HIS A 408 -6.63 36.71 -3.35
N GLY A 409 -6.26 35.41 -3.35
CA GLY A 409 -7.19 34.28 -3.14
C GLY A 409 -7.43 33.94 -1.68
N ARG A 410 -8.22 32.88 -1.45
CA ARG A 410 -8.66 32.39 -0.12
C ARG A 410 -7.54 32.11 0.88
N THR A 411 -6.35 31.81 0.40
CA THR A 411 -5.18 31.44 1.23
C THR A 411 -4.09 32.51 1.19
N SER A 412 -4.36 33.67 0.57
CA SER A 412 -3.46 34.81 0.54
C SER A 412 -3.44 35.57 1.88
N TYR A 413 -2.58 36.57 2.00
CA TYR A 413 -2.55 37.47 3.16
C TYR A 413 -3.78 38.37 3.25
N ASP A 414 -4.54 38.53 2.17
CA ASP A 414 -5.78 39.33 2.13
C ASP A 414 -6.96 38.62 2.77
N ALA A 415 -6.92 37.32 2.92
CA ALA A 415 -8.05 36.50 3.31
C ALA A 415 -7.85 35.75 4.63
N LEU A 416 -8.97 35.56 5.35
CA LEU A 416 -9.07 34.54 6.40
C LEU A 416 -10.32 33.71 6.14
N TYR A 417 -10.14 32.39 6.05
CA TYR A 417 -11.25 31.46 5.86
C TYR A 417 -11.74 30.89 7.19
N PHE A 418 -13.01 30.56 7.25
CA PHE A 418 -13.59 29.83 8.38
C PHE A 418 -13.27 28.32 8.33
N GLU A 419 -13.29 27.69 9.49
CA GLU A 419 -13.02 26.25 9.68
C GLU A 419 -13.86 25.36 8.76
N SER A 420 -15.15 25.76 8.51
CA SER A 420 -16.06 25.06 7.61
C SER A 420 -15.59 24.96 6.16
N SER A 421 -14.67 25.82 5.71
CA SER A 421 -14.11 25.78 4.37
C SER A 421 -12.97 24.78 4.21
N ARG A 422 -12.49 24.20 5.31
CA ARG A 422 -11.55 23.09 5.27
C ARG A 422 -12.26 21.81 4.84
N TYR A 423 -11.51 20.89 4.27
CA TYR A 423 -12.02 19.57 3.93
C TYR A 423 -11.06 18.47 4.35
N TYR A 424 -11.55 17.25 4.38
CA TYR A 424 -10.76 16.07 4.66
C TYR A 424 -10.67 15.20 3.42
N GLN A 425 -9.48 14.68 3.15
CA GLN A 425 -9.27 13.62 2.18
C GLN A 425 -9.21 12.31 2.95
N GLU A 426 -10.21 11.47 2.79
CA GLU A 426 -10.21 10.13 3.37
C GLU A 426 -9.44 9.19 2.46
N GLN A 427 -8.63 8.34 3.06
CA GLN A 427 -7.79 7.37 2.37
C GLN A 427 -7.95 6.01 3.03
N ASN A 428 -9.13 5.45 2.86
CA ASN A 428 -9.51 4.18 3.46
C ASN A 428 -9.05 3.02 2.57
N PHE A 429 -8.44 2.02 3.19
CA PHE A 429 -7.95 0.84 2.50
C PHE A 429 -8.34 -0.42 3.27
N THR A 430 -8.82 -1.44 2.56
CA THR A 430 -9.17 -2.75 3.14
C THR A 430 -8.61 -3.84 2.23
N SER A 431 -8.03 -4.89 2.80
CA SER A 431 -7.49 -6.00 2.03
C SER A 431 -7.71 -7.33 2.72
N VAL A 432 -8.01 -8.35 1.90
CA VAL A 432 -8.12 -9.75 2.30
C VAL A 432 -7.17 -10.57 1.43
N ALA A 433 -6.47 -11.51 2.03
CA ALA A 433 -5.70 -12.52 1.31
C ALA A 433 -5.97 -13.90 1.93
N ALA A 434 -6.17 -14.90 1.08
CA ALA A 434 -6.29 -16.29 1.48
C ALA A 434 -5.40 -17.14 0.58
N GLU A 435 -4.55 -17.97 1.16
CA GLU A 435 -3.58 -18.77 0.42
C GLU A 435 -3.56 -20.20 0.96
N LEU A 436 -3.80 -21.16 0.07
CA LEU A 436 -3.70 -22.60 0.33
C LEU A 436 -2.44 -23.13 -0.36
N ASN A 437 -1.48 -23.59 0.43
CA ASN A 437 -0.28 -24.27 -0.03
C ASN A 437 -0.43 -25.77 0.13
N SER A 438 -0.24 -26.51 -0.97
CA SER A 438 -0.38 -27.96 -1.02
C SER A 438 0.89 -28.61 -1.57
N ARG A 439 1.25 -29.76 -1.03
CA ARG A 439 2.42 -30.56 -1.42
C ARG A 439 2.03 -31.99 -1.71
N PHE A 440 2.57 -32.52 -2.80
CA PHE A 440 2.30 -33.86 -3.29
C PHE A 440 3.61 -34.52 -3.73
N LEU A 441 3.62 -35.81 -3.96
CA LEU A 441 4.76 -36.58 -4.45
C LEU A 441 6.02 -36.33 -3.60
N ASP A 442 5.90 -36.47 -2.28
CA ASP A 442 6.98 -36.23 -1.31
C ASP A 442 7.64 -34.86 -1.43
N GLY A 443 6.83 -33.83 -1.78
CA GLY A 443 7.25 -32.44 -1.89
C GLY A 443 7.82 -32.05 -3.26
N SER A 444 7.94 -32.98 -4.21
CA SER A 444 8.40 -32.66 -5.57
C SER A 444 7.36 -31.90 -6.41
N LEU A 445 6.08 -32.04 -6.08
CA LEU A 445 4.97 -31.30 -6.69
C LEU A 445 4.32 -30.41 -5.64
N THR A 446 4.22 -29.11 -5.93
CA THR A 446 3.56 -28.12 -5.08
C THR A 446 2.45 -27.42 -5.85
N ASN A 447 1.44 -26.97 -5.12
CA ASN A 447 0.40 -26.09 -5.65
C ASN A 447 0.12 -24.98 -4.64
N THR A 448 0.01 -23.76 -5.13
CA THR A 448 -0.39 -22.59 -4.35
C THR A 448 -1.63 -21.98 -4.99
N LEU A 449 -2.76 -22.09 -4.30
CA LEU A 449 -4.01 -21.43 -4.68
C LEU A 449 -4.19 -20.20 -3.79
N ARG A 450 -4.29 -19.01 -4.40
CA ARG A 450 -4.44 -17.73 -3.70
C ARG A 450 -5.63 -16.95 -4.20
N PHE A 451 -6.34 -16.34 -3.27
CA PHE A 451 -7.37 -15.33 -3.52
C PHE A 451 -6.99 -14.05 -2.77
N THR A 452 -7.07 -12.91 -3.44
CA THR A 452 -6.90 -11.61 -2.79
C THR A 452 -7.99 -10.64 -3.21
N TYR A 453 -8.33 -9.74 -2.28
CA TYR A 453 -9.19 -8.61 -2.50
C TYR A 453 -8.56 -7.37 -1.87
N SER A 454 -8.53 -6.28 -2.62
CA SER A 454 -8.12 -4.97 -2.13
C SER A 454 -9.19 -3.94 -2.47
N HIS A 455 -9.50 -3.06 -1.53
CA HIS A 455 -10.49 -2.00 -1.72
C HIS A 455 -9.93 -0.68 -1.22
N GLN A 456 -9.73 0.24 -2.14
CA GLN A 456 -9.36 1.62 -1.91
C GLN A 456 -10.63 2.47 -2.00
N TYR A 457 -10.96 3.22 -0.94
CA TYR A 457 -12.13 4.10 -0.87
C TYR A 457 -11.74 5.46 -0.33
N GLU A 458 -11.73 6.46 -1.20
CA GLU A 458 -11.19 7.79 -0.93
C GLU A 458 -12.18 8.90 -1.28
N PRO A 459 -13.25 9.09 -0.49
CA PRO A 459 -14.12 10.24 -0.60
C PRO A 459 -13.42 11.48 0.00
N ARG A 460 -13.95 12.63 -0.33
CA ARG A 460 -13.74 13.83 0.49
C ARG A 460 -14.87 13.97 1.51
N SER A 461 -14.52 14.44 2.70
CA SER A 461 -15.48 14.72 3.77
C SER A 461 -15.24 16.10 4.37
N TYR A 462 -16.18 16.55 5.17
CA TYR A 462 -16.18 17.85 5.85
C TYR A 462 -16.84 17.73 7.21
N GLU A 463 -16.66 18.74 8.04
CA GLU A 463 -17.33 18.85 9.33
C GLU A 463 -18.47 19.87 9.26
N GLY A 464 -19.49 19.67 10.09
CA GLY A 464 -20.65 20.56 10.18
C GLY A 464 -21.74 20.28 9.14
N ARG A 465 -22.65 21.25 9.00
CA ARG A 465 -23.78 21.17 8.08
C ARG A 465 -23.35 21.61 6.67
N LEU A 466 -23.90 20.95 5.64
CA LEU A 466 -23.73 21.37 4.25
C LEU A 466 -24.19 22.83 4.08
N PHE A 467 -23.29 23.65 3.59
CA PHE A 467 -23.51 25.04 3.18
C PHE A 467 -22.69 25.32 1.92
N PRO A 468 -23.22 26.06 0.93
CA PRO A 468 -22.48 26.35 -0.27
C PRO A 468 -21.19 27.13 0.00
N THR A 469 -20.22 27.02 -0.88
CA THR A 469 -19.02 27.86 -0.81
C THR A 469 -19.40 29.31 -1.08
N VAL A 470 -18.95 30.22 -0.25
CA VAL A 470 -19.12 31.66 -0.44
C VAL A 470 -17.78 32.37 -0.25
N ASP A 471 -17.33 33.05 -1.31
CA ASP A 471 -16.25 34.04 -1.22
C ASP A 471 -16.84 35.43 -1.13
N ILE A 472 -16.40 36.20 -0.15
CA ILE A 472 -16.70 37.63 -0.03
C ILE A 472 -15.47 38.40 -0.47
N LEU A 473 -15.62 39.25 -1.47
CA LEU A 473 -14.55 40.13 -1.93
C LEU A 473 -14.58 41.46 -1.16
N GLU A 474 -13.42 42.09 -1.13
CA GLU A 474 -13.21 43.46 -0.66
C GLU A 474 -11.98 43.99 -1.38
N LYS A 475 -12.03 45.26 -1.74
CA LYS A 475 -10.87 45.92 -2.39
C LYS A 475 -9.70 46.06 -1.42
N THR A 476 -8.50 45.75 -1.91
CA THR A 476 -7.27 46.04 -1.17
C THR A 476 -7.06 47.55 -1.12
N PRO A 477 -6.13 48.06 -0.28
CA PRO A 477 -5.76 49.48 -0.28
C PRO A 477 -5.34 50.02 -1.66
N GLU A 478 -4.81 49.14 -2.53
CA GLU A 478 -4.40 49.47 -3.89
C GLU A 478 -5.59 49.45 -4.90
N GLY A 479 -6.78 49.08 -4.43
CA GLY A 479 -8.00 49.03 -5.24
C GLY A 479 -8.22 47.72 -6.01
N THR A 480 -7.44 46.65 -5.73
CA THR A 480 -7.58 45.32 -6.34
C THR A 480 -8.65 44.52 -5.63
N ASP A 481 -9.45 43.74 -6.39
CA ASP A 481 -10.42 42.83 -5.82
C ASP A 481 -9.69 41.62 -5.22
N ALA A 482 -9.90 41.39 -3.92
CA ALA A 482 -9.29 40.30 -3.16
C ALA A 482 -10.33 39.59 -2.30
N VAL A 483 -10.15 38.31 -2.04
CA VAL A 483 -10.98 37.60 -1.06
C VAL A 483 -10.71 38.17 0.34
N LEU A 484 -11.77 38.59 1.03
CA LEU A 484 -11.73 38.96 2.43
C LEU A 484 -11.87 37.70 3.30
N THR A 485 -12.90 36.90 3.00
CA THR A 485 -13.18 35.67 3.73
C THR A 485 -13.89 34.64 2.86
N THR A 486 -13.75 33.37 3.26
CA THR A 486 -14.47 32.24 2.70
C THR A 486 -15.15 31.44 3.81
N PHE A 487 -16.39 31.08 3.60
CA PHE A 487 -17.16 30.17 4.47
C PHE A 487 -17.99 29.19 3.63
N GLY A 488 -18.56 28.17 4.30
CA GLY A 488 -19.20 27.04 3.62
C GLY A 488 -18.18 26.02 3.15
N LEU A 489 -18.65 25.01 2.42
CA LEU A 489 -17.84 23.89 2.00
C LEU A 489 -16.82 24.29 0.94
N ASP A 490 -15.63 23.67 0.95
CA ASP A 490 -14.69 23.78 -0.16
C ASP A 490 -15.36 23.40 -1.50
N PRO A 491 -15.17 24.18 -2.59
CA PRO A 491 -15.94 24.04 -3.83
C PRO A 491 -15.69 22.73 -4.58
N PHE A 492 -14.69 21.92 -4.19
CA PHE A 492 -14.34 20.65 -4.83
C PHE A 492 -14.59 19.44 -3.94
N THR A 493 -15.24 19.62 -2.80
CA THR A 493 -15.45 18.53 -1.83
C THR A 493 -16.66 17.68 -2.16
N GLU A 494 -17.82 18.31 -2.43
CA GLU A 494 -19.02 17.57 -2.78
C GLU A 494 -18.88 16.92 -4.16
N GLY A 495 -19.15 15.61 -4.22
CA GLY A 495 -19.04 14.84 -5.47
C GLY A 495 -17.62 14.45 -5.88
N ASN A 496 -16.66 14.44 -4.94
CA ASN A 496 -15.32 13.95 -5.18
C ASN A 496 -15.14 12.59 -4.51
N LEU A 497 -14.85 11.57 -5.34
CA LEU A 497 -14.67 10.18 -4.91
C LEU A 497 -13.65 9.47 -5.80
N ARG A 498 -12.78 8.70 -5.18
CA ARG A 498 -11.97 7.66 -5.84
C ARG A 498 -12.24 6.33 -5.14
N GLU A 499 -12.64 5.34 -5.92
CA GLU A 499 -12.93 3.99 -5.41
C GLU A 499 -12.43 2.95 -6.39
N VAL A 500 -11.67 1.97 -5.90
CA VAL A 500 -11.23 0.81 -6.68
C VAL A 500 -11.36 -0.44 -5.83
N GLY A 501 -12.02 -1.45 -6.39
CA GLY A 501 -12.02 -2.81 -5.85
C GLY A 501 -11.28 -3.75 -6.80
N THR A 502 -10.21 -4.37 -6.32
CA THR A 502 -9.37 -5.31 -7.08
C THR A 502 -9.55 -6.70 -6.52
N TYR A 503 -9.94 -7.65 -7.36
CA TYR A 503 -10.02 -9.08 -7.06
C TYR A 503 -8.95 -9.80 -7.85
N VAL A 504 -8.17 -10.66 -7.18
CA VAL A 504 -7.16 -11.48 -7.85
C VAL A 504 -7.27 -12.92 -7.36
N VAL A 505 -7.25 -13.85 -8.30
CA VAL A 505 -7.19 -15.30 -8.03
C VAL A 505 -5.94 -15.88 -8.69
N THR A 506 -5.18 -16.70 -7.97
CA THR A 506 -3.92 -17.32 -8.42
C THR A 506 -3.97 -18.82 -8.27
N ASP A 507 -3.54 -19.56 -9.29
CA ASP A 507 -3.20 -20.97 -9.17
C ASP A 507 -1.82 -21.24 -9.77
N GLU A 508 -0.87 -21.64 -8.94
CA GLU A 508 0.52 -21.90 -9.31
C GLU A 508 0.90 -23.33 -8.98
N VAL A 509 1.55 -24.00 -9.91
CA VAL A 509 2.09 -25.35 -9.76
C VAL A 509 3.60 -25.30 -9.92
N GLY A 510 4.31 -25.86 -8.94
CA GLY A 510 5.74 -26.09 -8.97
C GLY A 510 6.05 -27.58 -9.09
N TYR A 511 6.96 -27.97 -9.98
CA TYR A 511 7.40 -29.36 -10.12
C TYR A 511 8.91 -29.46 -10.24
N SER A 512 9.53 -30.25 -9.37
CA SER A 512 10.97 -30.47 -9.34
C SER A 512 11.30 -31.87 -9.84
N THR A 513 12.15 -31.95 -10.86
CA THR A 513 12.58 -33.25 -11.43
C THR A 513 13.99 -33.16 -12.01
N GLY A 514 14.90 -34.02 -11.60
CA GLY A 514 16.28 -34.02 -12.08
C GLY A 514 16.99 -32.70 -11.82
N ILE A 515 17.42 -32.05 -12.89
CA ILE A 515 18.06 -30.73 -12.87
C ILE A 515 17.08 -29.55 -13.05
N HIS A 516 15.80 -29.85 -13.29
CA HIS A 516 14.74 -28.89 -13.61
C HIS A 516 13.90 -28.54 -12.40
N ARG A 517 13.55 -27.27 -12.28
CA ARG A 517 12.54 -26.74 -11.39
C ARG A 517 11.53 -25.93 -12.20
N LEU A 518 10.46 -26.61 -12.54
CA LEU A 518 9.38 -26.04 -13.34
C LEU A 518 8.41 -25.27 -12.45
N THR A 519 8.00 -24.10 -12.89
CA THR A 519 6.91 -23.32 -12.30
C THR A 519 5.95 -22.92 -13.41
N GLY A 520 4.68 -23.13 -13.22
CA GLY A 520 3.65 -22.71 -14.16
C GLY A 520 2.43 -22.20 -13.41
N GLY A 521 1.75 -21.21 -13.97
CA GLY A 521 0.57 -20.67 -13.33
C GLY A 521 -0.34 -19.87 -14.25
N LEU A 522 -1.52 -19.63 -13.73
CA LEU A 522 -2.59 -18.86 -14.34
C LEU A 522 -2.98 -17.70 -13.45
N GLN A 523 -3.41 -16.55 -14.04
CA GLN A 523 -3.80 -15.33 -13.33
C GLN A 523 -5.08 -14.71 -13.89
N PHE A 524 -5.99 -14.34 -13.00
CA PHE A 524 -7.13 -13.48 -13.28
C PHE A 524 -7.18 -12.30 -12.31
N GLU A 525 -7.23 -11.10 -12.84
CA GLU A 525 -7.43 -9.85 -12.11
C GLU A 525 -8.68 -9.17 -12.64
N HIS A 526 -9.49 -8.62 -11.74
CA HIS A 526 -10.65 -7.81 -12.05
C HIS A 526 -10.68 -6.58 -11.18
N ASP A 527 -10.62 -5.42 -11.83
CA ASP A 527 -10.74 -4.12 -11.20
C ASP A 527 -12.11 -3.51 -11.52
N ASN A 528 -12.78 -3.06 -10.48
CA ASN A 528 -13.94 -2.19 -10.60
C ASN A 528 -13.54 -0.79 -10.11
N THR A 529 -13.53 0.16 -11.02
CA THR A 529 -13.08 1.53 -10.78
C THR A 529 -14.24 2.49 -10.83
N LYS A 530 -14.35 3.39 -9.85
CA LYS A 530 -15.30 4.48 -9.81
C LYS A 530 -14.57 5.76 -9.44
N ASN A 531 -14.74 6.81 -10.25
CA ASN A 531 -14.11 8.10 -10.01
C ASN A 531 -15.11 9.23 -10.28
N GLY A 532 -15.15 10.20 -9.39
CA GLY A 532 -15.97 11.40 -9.52
C GLY A 532 -15.20 12.64 -9.13
N TYR A 533 -15.37 13.68 -9.90
CA TYR A 533 -14.85 15.01 -9.62
C TYR A 533 -15.86 16.04 -10.07
N MET A 534 -16.39 16.81 -9.13
CA MET A 534 -17.31 17.90 -9.40
C MET A 534 -16.81 19.21 -8.82
N GLN A 535 -16.96 20.26 -9.60
CA GLN A 535 -16.61 21.63 -9.20
C GLN A 535 -17.89 22.36 -8.83
N GLY A 536 -17.96 22.88 -7.60
CA GLY A 536 -19.15 23.58 -7.13
C GLY A 536 -20.37 22.67 -6.92
N GLY A 537 -20.16 21.39 -6.56
CA GLY A 537 -21.27 20.43 -6.36
C GLY A 537 -22.27 20.83 -5.27
N ALA A 538 -21.83 21.59 -4.26
CA ALA A 538 -22.69 22.19 -3.22
C ALA A 538 -23.18 23.60 -3.55
N GLY A 539 -22.82 24.14 -4.71
CA GLY A 539 -22.98 25.54 -5.06
C GLY A 539 -21.77 26.38 -4.64
N TYR A 540 -21.39 27.32 -5.49
CA TYR A 540 -20.27 28.23 -5.22
C TYR A 540 -20.66 29.64 -5.66
N TYR A 541 -20.59 30.60 -4.72
CA TYR A 541 -20.96 31.98 -4.87
C TYR A 541 -19.75 32.87 -4.65
N ILE A 542 -19.65 33.95 -5.42
CA ILE A 542 -18.69 35.04 -5.21
C ILE A 542 -19.49 36.34 -5.15
N TYR A 543 -19.40 37.06 -4.02
CA TYR A 543 -20.01 38.36 -3.82
C TYR A 543 -18.95 39.45 -3.85
N ASP A 544 -19.22 40.55 -4.53
CA ASP A 544 -18.29 41.66 -4.68
C ASP A 544 -18.06 42.42 -3.37
N SER A 545 -18.97 42.29 -2.40
CA SER A 545 -18.84 42.84 -1.06
C SER A 545 -19.65 42.09 -0.01
N TRP A 546 -19.31 42.32 1.27
CA TRP A 546 -20.12 41.88 2.40
C TRP A 546 -21.52 42.51 2.39
N SER A 547 -21.62 43.79 1.97
CA SER A 547 -22.91 44.49 1.83
C SER A 547 -23.82 43.81 0.82
N ASP A 548 -23.28 43.36 -0.31
CA ASP A 548 -24.07 42.65 -1.33
C ASP A 548 -24.61 41.34 -0.80
N PHE A 549 -23.81 40.58 -0.08
CA PHE A 549 -24.28 39.35 0.55
C PHE A 549 -25.39 39.60 1.59
N THR A 550 -25.23 40.56 2.46
CA THR A 550 -26.20 40.83 3.54
C THR A 550 -27.49 41.46 3.07
N SER A 551 -27.46 42.22 1.96
CA SER A 551 -28.65 42.79 1.30
C SER A 551 -29.36 41.84 0.34
N ASN A 552 -28.85 40.58 0.23
CA ASN A 552 -29.36 39.59 -0.72
C ASN A 552 -29.31 40.08 -2.19
N ALA A 553 -28.28 40.83 -2.54
CA ALA A 553 -28.01 41.22 -3.92
C ALA A 553 -27.62 39.99 -4.77
N ALA A 554 -27.68 40.16 -6.09
CA ALA A 554 -27.16 39.11 -6.97
C ALA A 554 -25.64 38.94 -6.76
N PRO A 555 -25.12 37.69 -6.69
CA PRO A 555 -23.68 37.46 -6.61
C PRO A 555 -23.00 37.90 -7.91
N GLY A 556 -21.77 38.37 -7.81
CA GLY A 556 -20.92 38.67 -8.97
C GLY A 556 -20.66 37.42 -9.84
N ALA A 557 -20.63 36.24 -9.21
CA ALA A 557 -20.53 34.95 -9.88
C ALA A 557 -21.21 33.83 -9.10
N PHE A 558 -21.85 32.90 -9.83
CA PHE A 558 -22.47 31.71 -9.24
C PHE A 558 -22.30 30.50 -10.15
N VAL A 559 -22.03 29.34 -9.55
CA VAL A 559 -22.08 28.06 -10.23
C VAL A 559 -22.61 26.97 -9.31
N ILE A 560 -23.34 26.06 -9.88
CA ILE A 560 -23.69 24.77 -9.32
C ILE A 560 -23.51 23.69 -10.37
N THR A 561 -22.88 22.60 -9.99
CA THR A 561 -22.69 21.44 -10.88
C THR A 561 -23.34 20.23 -10.24
N HIS A 562 -24.17 19.55 -10.99
CA HIS A 562 -24.82 18.32 -10.56
C HIS A 562 -24.90 17.32 -11.73
N ALA A 563 -25.11 16.05 -11.40
CA ALA A 563 -25.39 15.05 -12.43
C ALA A 563 -26.71 15.31 -13.12
N ASN A 564 -26.81 14.97 -14.41
CA ASN A 564 -28.07 15.07 -15.18
C ASN A 564 -29.04 13.96 -14.73
N ARG A 565 -29.56 14.09 -13.50
CA ARG A 565 -30.45 13.16 -12.82
C ARG A 565 -31.60 13.95 -12.17
N THR A 566 -32.76 13.32 -12.06
CA THR A 566 -33.96 13.94 -11.45
C THR A 566 -33.80 14.12 -9.92
N ASP A 567 -32.97 13.32 -9.27
CA ASP A 567 -32.71 13.39 -7.83
C ASP A 567 -31.56 14.35 -7.46
N LEU A 568 -30.95 15.01 -8.42
CA LEU A 568 -29.80 15.91 -8.29
C LEU A 568 -28.57 15.29 -7.60
N LYS A 569 -28.56 13.97 -7.40
CA LYS A 569 -27.42 13.28 -6.81
C LYS A 569 -26.24 13.20 -7.75
N GLN A 570 -25.06 13.09 -7.19
CA GLN A 570 -23.82 12.95 -7.93
C GLN A 570 -23.77 11.62 -8.70
N SER A 571 -23.20 11.65 -9.89
CA SER A 571 -22.89 10.45 -10.69
C SER A 571 -21.39 10.23 -10.73
N TYR A 572 -21.01 8.98 -10.52
CA TYR A 572 -19.60 8.59 -10.56
C TYR A 572 -19.37 7.67 -11.75
N PRO A 573 -18.65 8.15 -12.79
CA PRO A 573 -18.24 7.29 -13.90
C PRO A 573 -17.51 6.05 -13.36
N SER A 574 -17.86 4.89 -13.90
CA SER A 574 -17.25 3.62 -13.50
C SER A 574 -16.89 2.79 -14.72
N PHE A 575 -15.84 2.02 -14.61
CA PHE A 575 -15.45 1.04 -15.61
C PHE A 575 -14.82 -0.19 -14.94
N ASN A 576 -14.81 -1.29 -15.68
CA ASN A 576 -14.15 -2.51 -15.28
C ASN A 576 -12.91 -2.71 -16.15
N TYR A 577 -11.88 -3.27 -15.52
CA TYR A 577 -10.68 -3.77 -16.17
C TYR A 577 -10.50 -5.23 -15.78
N MET A 578 -10.11 -6.06 -16.72
CA MET A 578 -9.79 -7.46 -16.47
C MET A 578 -8.44 -7.78 -17.08
N GLN A 579 -7.65 -8.61 -16.42
CA GLN A 579 -6.40 -9.12 -16.96
C GLN A 579 -6.33 -10.63 -16.77
N TYR A 580 -6.00 -11.32 -17.86
CA TYR A 580 -5.73 -12.75 -17.87
C TYR A 580 -4.23 -12.94 -18.12
N SER A 581 -3.58 -13.78 -17.32
CA SER A 581 -2.17 -14.07 -17.50
C SER A 581 -1.90 -15.56 -17.43
N ILE A 582 -0.97 -16.04 -18.24
CA ILE A 582 -0.42 -17.39 -18.19
C ILE A 582 1.10 -17.28 -18.21
N TYR A 583 1.76 -18.09 -17.39
CA TYR A 583 3.22 -18.09 -17.33
C TYR A 583 3.78 -19.48 -17.08
N ALA A 584 5.04 -19.66 -17.52
CA ALA A 584 5.84 -20.84 -17.25
C ALA A 584 7.31 -20.45 -17.14
N GLN A 585 8.03 -21.12 -16.24
CA GLN A 585 9.46 -20.92 -15.99
C GLN A 585 10.12 -22.27 -15.72
N ASP A 586 11.34 -22.43 -16.20
CA ASP A 586 12.22 -23.54 -15.85
C ASP A 586 13.55 -23.00 -15.30
N GLU A 587 13.87 -23.37 -14.08
CA GLU A 587 15.16 -23.12 -13.46
C GLU A 587 16.00 -24.40 -13.60
N ILE A 588 17.01 -24.36 -14.48
CA ILE A 588 17.86 -25.50 -14.83
C ILE A 588 19.19 -25.39 -14.09
N THR A 589 19.51 -26.35 -13.26
CA THR A 589 20.79 -26.43 -12.55
C THR A 589 21.72 -27.43 -13.25
N PHE A 590 22.51 -26.95 -14.21
CA PHE A 590 23.45 -27.79 -14.96
C PHE A 590 24.61 -28.27 -14.08
N SER A 591 25.11 -27.39 -13.20
CA SER A 591 26.19 -27.68 -12.25
C SER A 591 26.09 -26.76 -11.05
N GLU A 592 26.96 -26.93 -10.05
CA GLU A 592 27.07 -25.99 -8.92
C GLU A 592 27.45 -24.57 -9.34
N ARG A 593 28.10 -24.42 -10.51
CA ARG A 593 28.61 -23.15 -11.03
C ARG A 593 27.76 -22.55 -12.17
N PHE A 594 26.86 -23.34 -12.75
CA PHE A 594 26.06 -22.88 -13.88
C PHE A 594 24.59 -23.27 -13.74
N LYS A 595 23.76 -22.25 -13.66
CA LYS A 595 22.30 -22.32 -13.61
C LYS A 595 21.72 -21.42 -14.70
N ALA A 596 20.59 -21.80 -15.26
CA ALA A 596 19.83 -20.96 -16.19
C ALA A 596 18.37 -20.90 -15.75
N THR A 597 17.77 -19.73 -15.88
CA THR A 597 16.32 -19.53 -15.68
C THR A 597 15.73 -19.04 -16.99
N LEU A 598 14.77 -19.79 -17.51
CA LEU A 598 14.05 -19.48 -18.74
C LEU A 598 12.56 -19.38 -18.41
N GLY A 599 11.93 -18.28 -18.79
CA GLY A 599 10.52 -18.10 -18.50
C GLY A 599 9.83 -17.21 -19.52
N LEU A 600 8.53 -17.45 -19.66
CA LEU A 600 7.63 -16.64 -20.48
C LEU A 600 6.36 -16.34 -19.68
N ARG A 601 5.86 -15.11 -19.84
CA ARG A 601 4.59 -14.66 -19.33
C ARG A 601 3.82 -13.93 -20.41
N LEU A 602 2.55 -14.30 -20.58
CA LEU A 602 1.60 -13.62 -21.45
C LEU A 602 0.54 -12.96 -20.59
N GLU A 603 0.28 -11.68 -20.83
CA GLU A 603 -0.78 -10.90 -20.17
C GLU A 603 -1.74 -10.37 -21.22
N ILE A 604 -3.02 -10.56 -20.99
CA ILE A 604 -4.11 -10.15 -21.89
C ILE A 604 -5.03 -9.21 -21.13
N PRO A 605 -4.85 -7.88 -21.27
CA PRO A 605 -5.76 -6.90 -20.70
C PRO A 605 -7.06 -6.86 -21.51
N VAL A 606 -8.18 -6.78 -20.80
CA VAL A 606 -9.52 -6.69 -21.39
C VAL A 606 -10.26 -5.51 -20.76
N TYR A 607 -10.69 -4.60 -21.60
CA TYR A 607 -11.60 -3.52 -21.21
C TYR A 607 -12.99 -3.86 -21.75
N PRO A 608 -13.97 -4.11 -20.88
CA PRO A 608 -15.34 -4.36 -21.33
C PRO A 608 -15.84 -3.20 -22.17
N THR A 609 -16.45 -3.50 -23.30
CA THR A 609 -16.98 -2.47 -24.19
C THR A 609 -18.09 -1.72 -23.47
N ILE A 610 -17.95 -0.41 -23.33
CA ILE A 610 -19.00 0.48 -22.84
C ILE A 610 -19.89 0.80 -24.03
N ALA A 611 -20.72 -0.16 -24.43
CA ALA A 611 -21.65 0.01 -25.53
C ALA A 611 -22.66 1.16 -25.21
N GLY A 612 -22.75 2.12 -26.08
CA GLY A 612 -23.70 3.25 -25.96
C GLY A 612 -23.08 4.56 -25.44
N ASN A 613 -21.84 4.57 -25.03
CA ASN A 613 -21.15 5.80 -24.58
C ASN A 613 -20.32 6.48 -25.68
N GLU A 614 -20.39 5.96 -26.91
CA GLU A 614 -19.74 6.60 -28.05
C GLU A 614 -20.44 7.94 -28.38
N ASN A 615 -19.67 9.02 -28.34
CA ASN A 615 -20.15 10.29 -28.89
C ASN A 615 -20.08 10.24 -30.43
N LYS A 616 -21.20 9.84 -31.06
CA LYS A 616 -21.28 9.66 -32.51
C LYS A 616 -21.02 10.94 -33.29
N GLU A 617 -21.36 12.10 -32.74
CA GLU A 617 -21.09 13.40 -33.38
C GLU A 617 -19.57 13.65 -33.39
N PHE A 618 -18.89 13.45 -32.27
CA PHE A 618 -17.44 13.58 -32.20
C PHE A 618 -16.74 12.56 -33.11
N THR A 619 -17.14 11.28 -33.06
CA THR A 619 -16.57 10.22 -33.91
C THR A 619 -16.75 10.55 -35.39
N SER A 620 -17.90 11.12 -35.80
CA SER A 620 -18.20 11.48 -37.20
C SER A 620 -17.29 12.60 -37.72
N LEU A 621 -16.87 13.54 -36.86
CA LEU A 621 -15.95 14.64 -37.22
C LEU A 621 -14.54 14.13 -37.60
N PHE A 622 -14.14 12.97 -37.09
CA PHE A 622 -12.81 12.39 -37.29
C PHE A 622 -12.82 11.13 -38.17
N ALA A 623 -13.97 10.69 -38.65
CA ALA A 623 -14.11 9.45 -39.43
C ALA A 623 -13.32 9.45 -40.76
N GLY A 624 -12.89 10.61 -41.25
CA GLY A 624 -12.09 10.75 -42.47
C GLY A 624 -10.56 10.72 -42.28
N ASN A 625 -10.06 10.80 -41.03
CA ASN A 625 -8.63 11.00 -40.71
C ASN A 625 -7.99 9.82 -39.98
N GLY A 626 -8.30 8.58 -40.36
CA GLY A 626 -7.58 7.40 -39.81
C GLY A 626 -8.02 6.95 -38.42
N GLY A 627 -9.22 7.32 -38.01
CA GLY A 627 -10.01 6.60 -37.03
C GLY A 627 -9.57 6.70 -35.59
N TYR A 628 -9.87 7.81 -34.92
CA TYR A 628 -10.09 7.73 -33.47
C TYR A 628 -11.53 7.22 -33.25
N LYS A 629 -11.65 5.98 -32.78
CA LYS A 629 -12.90 5.48 -32.18
C LYS A 629 -12.83 5.83 -30.69
N THR A 630 -13.73 6.66 -30.22
CA THR A 630 -13.96 6.91 -28.79
C THR A 630 -14.86 5.85 -28.20
#